data_fe5c4de3a78d2112b370914e06615416
#
_entry.id   fe5c4de3a78d2112b370914e06615416
#
_cell.length_a   1.000
_cell.length_b   1.000
_cell.length_c   1.000
_cell.angle_alpha   90.00
_cell.angle_beta   90.00
_cell.angle_gamma   90.00
#
_symmetry.space_group_name_H-M   'P 1'
#
loop_
_entity.id
_entity.type
_entity.pdbx_description
1 polymer ?
#
loop_
_entity_poly.entity_id
_entity_poly.type
_entity_poly.pdbx_seq_one_letter_code
_entity_poly.pdbx_strand_id
1 'polypeptide(L)'
;MEASRKQIPAQVHLEQREIHKAKIKTKLLLVTICAVLDATAWSSYAHDVRYWVWQRDDPPDERELVELAAQRVDTIYWQVGELENVGATWRWKARFNFPTSDAAGIRFVPVVRLVSRERQPFSDSSTAALLASLSGVTAKRNELQLDYDAPDRLLADYARTLSRIHGLVPRLTIAALPHWSGADYLKLLEPTVDELLPMLYDFEAEPILKDQSPLPLISPEKISKLIENWRACRKPWRAGLPVFARLSLYDANQKLRGQIRNWNWDELCFNRSFEMSNGGKFGTSILRATRSTSIANTPIYLGDELIVREVERAALQNAISTALRCGAQGVVFFRLPDSSASSGWSLRQLGHLQGTPGLILRKPDDSETLELSNVGDGDLEPHFASSGADAGGYALEVEAPTPIFREAQPGDFASVNAFAGEKSAKVPFATWLRFQFPQLRAKENLRTGLIQLAPGADFRQTRYRILNVEGAPPWKSLQ
;
A
#
# COMPACT_ATOMS: atom_id res chain seq x y z
N MET A 1 -64.37 43.80 5.40
CA MET A 1 -63.80 42.62 6.07
C MET A 1 -62.28 42.80 6.09
N GLU A 2 -61.76 43.41 7.17
CA GLU A 2 -60.33 43.63 7.39
C GLU A 2 -59.71 42.41 8.07
N ALA A 3 -58.65 41.85 7.46
CA ALA A 3 -57.91 40.76 8.00
C ALA A 3 -56.80 41.30 8.93
N SER A 4 -56.98 41.06 10.23
CA SER A 4 -56.03 41.42 11.29
C SER A 4 -54.73 40.59 11.13
N ARG A 5 -53.62 41.22 10.76
CA ARG A 5 -52.28 40.68 10.83
C ARG A 5 -51.79 40.67 12.29
N LYS A 6 -51.72 39.48 12.91
CA LYS A 6 -51.05 39.31 14.20
C LYS A 6 -49.55 39.55 14.03
N GLN A 7 -49.00 40.61 14.59
CA GLN A 7 -47.57 40.83 14.77
C GLN A 7 -47.02 39.85 15.82
N ILE A 8 -46.07 39.03 15.42
CA ILE A 8 -45.32 38.15 16.35
C ILE A 8 -44.30 39.05 17.08
N PRO A 9 -44.21 39.01 18.41
CA PRO A 9 -43.29 39.88 19.16
C PRO A 9 -41.83 39.60 18.83
N ALA A 10 -41.04 40.67 18.66
CA ALA A 10 -39.60 40.63 18.32
C ALA A 10 -38.77 39.80 19.33
N GLN A 11 -39.23 39.60 20.52
CA GLN A 11 -38.59 38.81 21.58
C GLN A 11 -38.50 37.32 21.23
N VAL A 12 -39.49 36.73 20.53
CA VAL A 12 -39.48 35.33 20.12
C VAL A 12 -38.41 35.06 19.05
N HIS A 13 -38.10 36.03 18.20
CA HIS A 13 -37.05 35.92 17.19
C HIS A 13 -35.62 35.97 17.77
N LEU A 14 -35.43 36.66 18.89
CA LEU A 14 -34.16 36.74 19.59
C LEU A 14 -33.85 35.43 20.32
N GLU A 15 -34.81 34.85 21.02
CA GLU A 15 -34.64 33.56 21.70
C GLU A 15 -34.36 32.40 20.72
N GLN A 16 -35.06 32.37 19.60
CA GLN A 16 -34.80 31.34 18.55
C GLN A 16 -33.39 31.46 17.94
N ARG A 17 -32.88 32.70 17.77
CA ARG A 17 -31.51 32.92 17.30
C ARG A 17 -30.44 32.46 18.30
N GLU A 18 -30.64 32.68 19.58
CA GLU A 18 -29.69 32.26 20.62
C GLU A 18 -29.72 30.73 20.79
N ILE A 19 -30.87 30.08 20.72
CA ILE A 19 -30.99 28.61 20.71
C ILE A 19 -30.32 28.02 19.48
N HIS A 20 -30.43 28.66 18.31
CA HIS A 20 -29.77 28.17 17.08
C HIS A 20 -28.25 28.32 17.16
N LYS A 21 -27.73 29.43 17.68
CA LYS A 21 -26.30 29.63 17.93
C LYS A 21 -25.73 28.65 18.95
N ALA A 22 -26.47 28.33 20.02
CA ALA A 22 -26.07 27.36 21.02
C ALA A 22 -25.98 25.93 20.42
N LYS A 23 -26.96 25.52 19.58
CA LYS A 23 -26.95 24.25 18.87
C LYS A 23 -25.79 24.13 17.88
N ILE A 24 -25.41 25.20 17.18
CA ILE A 24 -24.27 25.23 16.27
C ILE A 24 -22.96 25.10 17.05
N LYS A 25 -22.81 25.83 18.17
CA LYS A 25 -21.62 25.73 19.02
C LYS A 25 -21.47 24.33 19.61
N THR A 26 -22.56 23.70 20.06
CA THR A 26 -22.53 22.33 20.59
C THR A 26 -22.17 21.31 19.52
N LYS A 27 -22.70 21.44 18.28
CA LYS A 27 -22.30 20.58 17.17
C LYS A 27 -20.82 20.76 16.78
N LEU A 28 -20.34 22.01 16.75
CA LEU A 28 -18.92 22.29 16.45
C LEU A 28 -18.01 21.71 17.53
N LEU A 29 -18.38 21.83 18.80
CA LEU A 29 -17.64 21.26 19.93
C LEU A 29 -17.61 19.74 19.89
N LEU A 30 -18.73 19.08 19.55
CA LEU A 30 -18.79 17.62 19.37
C LEU A 30 -17.91 17.15 18.22
N VAL A 31 -17.93 17.83 17.08
CA VAL A 31 -17.06 17.49 15.93
C VAL A 31 -15.60 17.68 16.29
N THR A 32 -15.24 18.73 17.02
CA THR A 32 -13.86 18.97 17.48
C THR A 32 -13.42 17.93 18.51
N ILE A 33 -14.29 17.53 19.44
CA ILE A 33 -14.00 16.48 20.43
C ILE A 33 -13.84 15.13 19.72
N CYS A 34 -14.68 14.79 18.75
CA CYS A 34 -14.53 13.56 17.96
C CYS A 34 -13.21 13.57 17.18
N ALA A 35 -12.84 14.68 16.54
CA ALA A 35 -11.58 14.80 15.80
C ALA A 35 -10.34 14.72 16.72
N VAL A 36 -10.41 15.27 17.93
CA VAL A 36 -9.31 15.18 18.91
C VAL A 36 -9.24 13.77 19.50
N LEU A 37 -10.37 13.10 19.74
CA LEU A 37 -10.41 11.71 20.20
C LEU A 37 -9.89 10.74 19.13
N ASP A 38 -10.20 10.99 17.84
CA ASP A 38 -9.62 10.22 16.76
C ASP A 38 -8.09 10.43 16.64
N ALA A 39 -7.59 11.64 16.80
CA ALA A 39 -6.15 11.92 16.74
C ALA A 39 -5.37 11.31 17.92
N THR A 40 -5.96 11.26 19.12
CA THR A 40 -5.32 10.63 20.29
C THR A 40 -5.43 9.11 20.25
N ALA A 41 -6.46 8.56 19.61
CA ALA A 41 -6.61 7.11 19.41
C ALA A 41 -5.48 6.53 18.55
N TRP A 42 -5.00 7.26 17.53
CA TRP A 42 -3.92 6.81 16.64
C TRP A 42 -2.59 6.55 17.34
N SER A 43 -2.25 7.30 18.37
CA SER A 43 -1.02 7.08 19.15
C SER A 43 -1.00 5.75 19.91
N SER A 44 -2.17 5.12 20.15
CA SER A 44 -2.28 3.82 20.82
C SER A 44 -2.26 2.61 19.87
N TYR A 45 -2.50 2.81 18.56
CA TYR A 45 -2.58 1.73 17.58
C TYR A 45 -1.22 1.22 17.10
N ALA A 46 -0.14 1.96 17.34
CA ALA A 46 1.21 1.54 16.99
C ALA A 46 1.64 0.21 17.64
N HIS A 47 0.90 -0.27 18.63
CA HIS A 47 1.20 -1.53 19.33
C HIS A 47 0.63 -2.78 18.67
N ASP A 48 -0.34 -2.64 17.75
CA ASP A 48 -1.11 -3.76 17.21
C ASP A 48 -0.93 -3.97 15.71
N VAL A 49 0.16 -3.45 15.16
CA VAL A 49 0.51 -3.62 13.74
C VAL A 49 1.44 -4.82 13.59
N ARG A 50 1.12 -5.70 12.66
CA ARG A 50 1.95 -6.82 12.23
C ARG A 50 2.05 -6.84 10.72
N TYR A 51 2.96 -7.64 10.19
CA TYR A 51 3.18 -7.77 8.75
C TYR A 51 3.21 -9.22 8.32
N TRP A 52 2.70 -9.49 7.12
CA TRP A 52 3.01 -10.68 6.37
C TRP A 52 4.20 -10.44 5.45
N VAL A 53 5.12 -11.39 5.41
CA VAL A 53 6.20 -11.47 4.42
C VAL A 53 5.92 -12.62 3.48
N TRP A 54 5.96 -12.36 2.19
CA TRP A 54 5.54 -13.30 1.18
C TRP A 54 6.57 -13.43 0.06
N GLN A 55 7.00 -14.69 -0.22
CA GLN A 55 7.96 -15.01 -1.28
C GLN A 55 9.26 -14.18 -1.20
N ARG A 56 9.78 -14.03 -0.01
CA ARG A 56 11.02 -13.30 0.28
C ARG A 56 12.03 -14.23 0.96
N ASP A 57 13.27 -14.22 0.46
CA ASP A 57 14.36 -15.02 0.99
C ASP A 57 15.28 -14.22 1.92
N ASP A 58 15.38 -12.91 1.71
CA ASP A 58 16.26 -12.05 2.50
C ASP A 58 15.56 -11.56 3.78
N PRO A 59 16.20 -11.71 4.96
CA PRO A 59 15.68 -11.15 6.19
C PRO A 59 15.55 -9.61 6.11
N PRO A 60 14.77 -8.99 7.02
CA PRO A 60 14.74 -7.53 7.10
C PRO A 60 16.15 -6.98 7.32
N ASP A 61 16.51 -5.94 6.57
CA ASP A 61 17.77 -5.24 6.76
C ASP A 61 17.72 -4.33 8.01
N GLU A 62 18.86 -3.71 8.33
CA GLU A 62 19.00 -2.85 9.50
C GLU A 62 18.03 -1.66 9.46
N ARG A 63 17.82 -1.06 8.28
CA ARG A 63 16.90 0.07 8.07
C ARG A 63 15.45 -0.36 8.30
N GLU A 64 15.06 -1.50 7.73
CA GLU A 64 13.73 -2.07 7.94
C GLU A 64 13.48 -2.40 9.43
N LEU A 65 14.48 -2.99 10.11
CA LEU A 65 14.38 -3.31 11.53
C LEU A 65 14.23 -2.05 12.40
N VAL A 66 14.92 -0.95 12.08
CA VAL A 66 14.75 0.33 12.78
C VAL A 66 13.33 0.88 12.60
N GLU A 67 12.80 0.86 11.38
CA GLU A 67 11.44 1.34 11.10
C GLU A 67 10.37 0.45 11.76
N LEU A 68 10.54 -0.87 11.73
CA LEU A 68 9.64 -1.82 12.41
C LEU A 68 9.66 -1.61 13.93
N ALA A 69 10.84 -1.41 14.51
CA ALA A 69 10.97 -1.12 15.94
C ALA A 69 10.33 0.23 16.31
N ALA A 70 10.48 1.26 15.48
CA ALA A 70 9.81 2.56 15.66
C ALA A 70 8.28 2.43 15.66
N GLN A 71 7.73 1.52 14.84
CA GLN A 71 6.31 1.18 14.83
C GLN A 71 5.88 0.23 15.95
N ARG A 72 6.83 -0.24 16.77
CA ARG A 72 6.62 -1.22 17.85
C ARG A 72 6.05 -2.54 17.36
N VAL A 73 6.44 -2.96 16.16
CA VAL A 73 6.08 -4.26 15.61
C VAL A 73 6.72 -5.35 16.43
N ASP A 74 5.92 -6.25 16.99
CA ASP A 74 6.38 -7.38 17.82
C ASP A 74 6.42 -8.71 17.07
N THR A 75 5.70 -8.81 15.95
CA THR A 75 5.52 -10.06 15.23
C THR A 75 5.45 -9.85 13.73
N ILE A 76 6.16 -10.67 12.99
CA ILE A 76 6.11 -10.79 11.54
C ILE A 76 5.75 -12.22 11.17
N TYR A 77 4.69 -12.40 10.36
CA TYR A 77 4.28 -13.65 9.78
C TYR A 77 5.05 -13.90 8.49
N TRP A 78 5.98 -14.87 8.50
CA TRP A 78 6.92 -15.09 7.41
C TRP A 78 6.62 -16.38 6.65
N GLN A 79 6.32 -16.28 5.36
CA GLN A 79 6.09 -17.47 4.53
C GLN A 79 7.37 -18.30 4.40
N VAL A 80 7.31 -19.53 4.89
CA VAL A 80 8.42 -20.49 4.79
C VAL A 80 8.30 -21.41 3.58
N GLY A 81 7.13 -21.44 2.95
CA GLY A 81 6.93 -22.20 1.74
C GLY A 81 5.46 -22.54 1.46
N GLU A 82 5.29 -23.35 0.42
CA GLU A 82 4.00 -23.83 -0.06
C GLU A 82 4.01 -25.38 -0.09
N LEU A 83 3.06 -26.00 0.62
CA LEU A 83 2.81 -27.43 0.57
C LEU A 83 1.66 -27.73 -0.38
N GLU A 84 1.90 -28.53 -1.38
CA GLU A 84 0.90 -29.00 -2.34
C GLU A 84 0.47 -30.43 -2.00
N ASN A 85 -0.85 -30.63 -1.93
CA ASN A 85 -1.41 -31.97 -1.77
C ASN A 85 -1.48 -32.68 -3.13
N VAL A 86 -0.87 -33.85 -3.17
CA VAL A 86 -0.90 -34.73 -4.35
C VAL A 86 -1.29 -36.12 -3.87
N GLY A 87 -2.54 -36.51 -4.10
CA GLY A 87 -3.11 -37.74 -3.56
C GLY A 87 -3.12 -37.74 -2.03
N ALA A 88 -2.53 -38.76 -1.41
CA ALA A 88 -2.44 -38.88 0.05
C ALA A 88 -1.19 -38.21 0.65
N THR A 89 -0.42 -37.46 -0.13
CA THR A 89 0.86 -36.88 0.33
C THR A 89 0.83 -35.36 0.23
N TRP A 90 1.67 -34.71 1.07
CA TRP A 90 1.93 -33.29 0.98
C TRP A 90 3.41 -33.09 0.64
N ARG A 91 3.68 -32.31 -0.41
CA ARG A 91 5.05 -32.06 -0.91
C ARG A 91 5.31 -30.57 -0.94
N TRP A 92 6.53 -30.18 -0.59
CA TRP A 92 6.97 -28.81 -0.75
C TRP A 92 7.05 -28.45 -2.24
N LYS A 93 6.18 -27.55 -2.68
CA LYS A 93 6.21 -26.95 -4.02
C LYS A 93 7.19 -25.79 -4.10
N ALA A 94 7.29 -25.02 -3.02
CA ALA A 94 8.24 -23.94 -2.85
C ALA A 94 8.71 -23.88 -1.40
N ARG A 95 9.94 -23.44 -1.19
CA ARG A 95 10.49 -23.11 0.13
C ARG A 95 11.21 -21.78 0.04
N PHE A 96 11.10 -21.00 1.11
CA PHE A 96 11.76 -19.71 1.28
C PHE A 96 12.62 -19.73 2.53
N ASN A 97 13.66 -18.90 2.52
CA ASN A 97 14.49 -18.75 3.71
C ASN A 97 13.65 -18.16 4.85
N PHE A 98 13.91 -18.63 6.04
CA PHE A 98 13.23 -18.18 7.25
C PHE A 98 14.26 -17.64 8.23
N PRO A 99 14.07 -16.45 8.83
CA PRO A 99 14.98 -15.93 9.83
C PRO A 99 15.19 -16.92 10.97
N THR A 100 16.44 -17.25 11.25
CA THR A 100 16.79 -18.32 12.21
C THR A 100 16.60 -17.89 13.67
N SER A 101 16.62 -16.58 13.93
CA SER A 101 16.46 -15.98 15.26
C SER A 101 15.60 -14.72 15.17
N ASP A 102 14.96 -14.40 16.27
CA ASP A 102 14.27 -13.11 16.44
C ASP A 102 15.29 -11.97 16.38
N ALA A 103 14.90 -10.83 15.85
CA ALA A 103 15.75 -9.67 15.65
C ALA A 103 15.09 -8.39 16.19
N ALA A 104 15.83 -7.56 16.88
CA ALA A 104 15.36 -6.26 17.41
C ALA A 104 14.06 -6.37 18.25
N GLY A 105 13.84 -7.49 18.94
CA GLY A 105 12.61 -7.74 19.70
C GLY A 105 11.42 -8.21 18.85
N ILE A 106 11.62 -8.42 17.54
CA ILE A 106 10.60 -8.89 16.60
C ILE A 106 10.64 -10.40 16.52
N ARG A 107 9.52 -11.04 16.77
CA ARG A 107 9.32 -12.48 16.63
C ARG A 107 8.89 -12.83 15.21
N PHE A 108 9.56 -13.81 14.61
CA PHE A 108 9.19 -14.35 13.30
C PHE A 108 8.35 -15.61 13.46
N VAL A 109 7.12 -15.58 12.94
CA VAL A 109 6.18 -16.71 12.96
C VAL A 109 6.16 -17.36 11.57
N PRO A 110 6.47 -18.66 11.46
CA PRO A 110 6.44 -19.35 10.18
C PRO A 110 5.00 -19.44 9.65
N VAL A 111 4.83 -19.11 8.38
CA VAL A 111 3.57 -19.28 7.62
C VAL A 111 3.77 -20.37 6.59
N VAL A 112 2.91 -21.38 6.60
CA VAL A 112 2.89 -22.43 5.57
C VAL A 112 1.61 -22.28 4.76
N ARG A 113 1.76 -22.03 3.46
CA ARG A 113 0.65 -22.06 2.54
C ARG A 113 0.32 -23.49 2.14
N LEU A 114 -0.96 -23.85 2.23
CA LEU A 114 -1.46 -25.13 1.78
C LEU A 114 -2.21 -24.96 0.46
N VAL A 115 -1.93 -25.82 -0.51
CA VAL A 115 -2.59 -25.82 -1.81
C VAL A 115 -3.06 -27.24 -2.11
N SER A 116 -4.31 -27.39 -2.53
CA SER A 116 -4.83 -28.67 -2.96
C SER A 116 -5.85 -28.51 -4.11
N ARG A 117 -5.76 -29.43 -5.06
CA ARG A 117 -6.77 -29.64 -6.09
C ARG A 117 -7.61 -30.88 -5.85
N GLU A 118 -7.27 -31.64 -4.81
CA GLU A 118 -7.95 -32.89 -4.46
C GLU A 118 -9.35 -32.60 -3.89
N ARG A 119 -10.25 -33.54 -4.10
CA ARG A 119 -11.61 -33.47 -3.54
C ARG A 119 -11.64 -33.71 -2.03
N GLN A 120 -10.71 -34.50 -1.51
CA GLN A 120 -10.58 -34.90 -0.11
C GLN A 120 -9.13 -34.76 0.38
N PRO A 121 -8.57 -33.53 0.45
CA PRO A 121 -7.18 -33.31 0.82
C PRO A 121 -6.86 -33.65 2.29
N PHE A 122 -7.88 -33.84 3.13
CA PHE A 122 -7.76 -34.04 4.58
C PHE A 122 -8.29 -35.43 5.03
N SER A 123 -8.06 -36.48 4.21
CA SER A 123 -8.23 -37.85 4.69
C SER A 123 -7.24 -38.14 5.83
N ASP A 124 -7.46 -39.21 6.62
CA ASP A 124 -6.57 -39.53 7.73
C ASP A 124 -5.13 -39.75 7.32
N SER A 125 -4.89 -40.45 6.21
CA SER A 125 -3.54 -40.68 5.67
C SER A 125 -2.89 -39.39 5.19
N SER A 126 -3.65 -38.52 4.48
CA SER A 126 -3.17 -37.23 4.01
C SER A 126 -2.90 -36.27 5.18
N THR A 127 -3.77 -36.27 6.20
CA THR A 127 -3.53 -35.46 7.41
C THR A 127 -2.29 -35.93 8.16
N ALA A 128 -2.05 -37.23 8.28
CA ALA A 128 -0.82 -37.75 8.90
C ALA A 128 0.43 -37.31 8.11
N ALA A 129 0.36 -37.33 6.76
CA ALA A 129 1.46 -36.84 5.91
C ALA A 129 1.68 -35.32 6.08
N LEU A 130 0.61 -34.52 6.22
CA LEU A 130 0.70 -33.09 6.50
C LEU A 130 1.38 -32.81 7.83
N LEU A 131 0.97 -33.50 8.90
CA LEU A 131 1.60 -33.38 10.23
C LEU A 131 3.11 -33.70 10.16
N ALA A 132 3.49 -34.76 9.45
CA ALA A 132 4.89 -35.12 9.25
C ALA A 132 5.67 -34.03 8.50
N SER A 133 5.06 -33.42 7.48
CA SER A 133 5.68 -32.33 6.71
C SER A 133 5.83 -31.05 7.54
N LEU A 134 4.89 -30.76 8.44
CA LEU A 134 4.91 -29.59 9.32
C LEU A 134 5.85 -29.74 10.52
N SER A 135 6.14 -30.96 10.97
CA SER A 135 6.98 -31.21 12.15
C SER A 135 8.36 -30.56 12.06
N GLY A 136 8.95 -30.52 10.86
CA GLY A 136 10.22 -29.85 10.62
C GLY A 136 10.16 -28.32 10.72
N VAL A 137 9.01 -27.73 10.42
CA VAL A 137 8.78 -26.27 10.54
C VAL A 137 8.51 -25.89 11.98
N THR A 138 7.73 -26.71 12.69
CA THR A 138 7.30 -26.46 14.07
C THR A 138 8.36 -26.76 15.12
N ALA A 139 9.38 -27.53 14.77
CA ALA A 139 10.46 -27.87 15.68
C ALA A 139 11.11 -26.59 16.27
N LYS A 140 11.05 -26.47 17.61
CA LYS A 140 11.57 -25.31 18.37
C LYS A 140 10.81 -23.99 18.09
N ARG A 141 9.56 -24.05 17.65
CA ARG A 141 8.70 -22.89 17.43
C ARG A 141 7.50 -22.91 18.37
N ASN A 142 7.13 -21.74 18.86
CA ASN A 142 6.00 -21.58 19.75
C ASN A 142 4.69 -21.28 19.02
N GLU A 143 4.78 -20.92 17.74
CA GLU A 143 3.62 -20.51 16.91
C GLU A 143 3.81 -20.97 15.46
N LEU A 144 2.72 -21.35 14.82
CA LEU A 144 2.59 -21.64 13.40
C LEU A 144 1.38 -20.90 12.85
N GLN A 145 1.50 -20.34 11.66
CA GLN A 145 0.37 -19.87 10.89
C GLN A 145 0.15 -20.77 9.67
N LEU A 146 -1.11 -21.09 9.39
CA LEU A 146 -1.50 -21.75 8.16
C LEU A 146 -2.28 -20.81 7.27
N ASP A 147 -2.02 -20.86 5.97
CA ASP A 147 -2.75 -20.16 4.93
C ASP A 147 -3.33 -21.21 3.97
N TYR A 148 -4.65 -21.39 4.04
CA TYR A 148 -5.38 -22.30 3.16
C TYR A 148 -6.75 -21.73 2.78
N ASP A 149 -6.93 -21.45 1.52
CA ASP A 149 -8.21 -21.00 0.94
C ASP A 149 -9.19 -22.17 0.83
N ALA A 150 -9.64 -22.70 1.97
CA ALA A 150 -10.52 -23.86 1.98
C ALA A 150 -11.88 -23.55 1.35
N PRO A 151 -12.31 -24.31 0.34
CA PRO A 151 -13.70 -24.26 -0.12
C PRO A 151 -14.64 -24.63 1.03
N ASP A 152 -15.83 -24.01 1.10
CA ASP A 152 -16.80 -24.24 2.18
C ASP A 152 -17.09 -25.71 2.47
N ARG A 153 -17.21 -26.52 1.41
CA ARG A 153 -17.42 -27.98 1.51
C ARG A 153 -16.32 -28.73 2.26
N LEU A 154 -15.12 -28.15 2.35
CA LEU A 154 -13.96 -28.76 3.01
C LEU A 154 -13.67 -28.16 4.40
N LEU A 155 -14.41 -27.14 4.80
CA LEU A 155 -14.08 -26.41 6.02
C LEU A 155 -14.19 -27.29 7.29
N ALA A 156 -15.17 -28.18 7.36
CA ALA A 156 -15.29 -29.12 8.48
C ALA A 156 -14.11 -30.11 8.56
N ASP A 157 -13.62 -30.60 7.41
CA ASP A 157 -12.45 -31.46 7.33
C ASP A 157 -11.18 -30.71 7.67
N TYR A 158 -11.06 -29.47 7.20
CA TYR A 158 -9.96 -28.57 7.56
C TYR A 158 -9.95 -28.29 9.05
N ALA A 159 -11.09 -27.97 9.66
CA ALA A 159 -11.20 -27.73 11.11
C ALA A 159 -10.76 -28.95 11.94
N ARG A 160 -11.15 -30.18 11.54
CA ARG A 160 -10.67 -31.40 12.19
C ARG A 160 -9.14 -31.56 12.06
N THR A 161 -8.61 -31.22 10.90
CA THR A 161 -7.16 -31.27 10.65
C THR A 161 -6.43 -30.21 11.48
N LEU A 162 -6.98 -28.98 11.59
CA LEU A 162 -6.43 -27.93 12.46
C LEU A 162 -6.32 -28.37 13.92
N SER A 163 -7.34 -29.06 14.47
CA SER A 163 -7.30 -29.60 15.83
C SER A 163 -6.12 -30.57 16.03
N ARG A 164 -5.75 -31.35 15.01
CA ARG A 164 -4.59 -32.25 15.06
C ARG A 164 -3.27 -31.49 14.94
N ILE A 165 -3.22 -30.45 14.08
CA ILE A 165 -2.03 -29.61 13.89
C ILE A 165 -1.78 -28.78 15.16
N HIS A 166 -2.81 -28.31 15.84
CA HIS A 166 -2.70 -27.58 17.10
C HIS A 166 -1.94 -28.36 18.19
N GLY A 167 -1.93 -29.70 18.10
CA GLY A 167 -1.09 -30.55 18.97
C GLY A 167 0.43 -30.46 18.68
N LEU A 168 0.85 -29.84 17.58
CA LEU A 168 2.27 -29.69 17.21
C LEU A 168 2.91 -28.41 17.76
N VAL A 169 2.12 -27.38 18.09
CA VAL A 169 2.61 -26.07 18.50
C VAL A 169 1.76 -25.52 19.65
N PRO A 170 2.35 -24.72 20.56
CA PRO A 170 1.60 -24.03 21.63
C PRO A 170 0.55 -23.04 21.12
N ARG A 171 0.77 -22.46 19.93
CA ARG A 171 -0.14 -21.47 19.33
C ARG A 171 -0.31 -21.74 17.83
N LEU A 172 -1.55 -21.88 17.39
CA LEU A 172 -1.93 -22.04 15.99
C LEU A 172 -2.78 -20.86 15.53
N THR A 173 -2.34 -20.18 14.47
CA THR A 173 -3.09 -19.10 13.82
C THR A 173 -3.41 -19.47 12.38
N ILE A 174 -4.47 -18.91 11.81
CA ILE A 174 -4.81 -19.12 10.40
C ILE A 174 -5.11 -17.81 9.69
N ALA A 175 -4.69 -17.70 8.43
CA ALA A 175 -5.28 -16.78 7.48
C ALA A 175 -6.72 -17.26 7.20
N ALA A 176 -7.69 -16.36 7.24
CA ALA A 176 -9.09 -16.70 7.11
C ALA A 176 -9.73 -15.97 5.93
N LEU A 177 -10.66 -16.62 5.25
CA LEU A 177 -11.41 -15.96 4.19
C LEU A 177 -12.46 -14.99 4.80
N PRO A 178 -12.75 -13.84 4.17
CA PRO A 178 -13.63 -12.83 4.73
C PRO A 178 -15.01 -13.34 5.12
N HIS A 179 -15.58 -14.28 4.35
CA HIS A 179 -16.92 -14.84 4.57
C HIS A 179 -17.00 -15.86 5.71
N TRP A 180 -15.86 -16.32 6.24
CA TRP A 180 -15.85 -17.23 7.41
C TRP A 180 -16.28 -16.56 8.72
N SER A 181 -16.60 -15.27 8.67
CA SER A 181 -17.28 -14.56 9.76
C SER A 181 -18.70 -15.07 10.06
N GLY A 182 -19.30 -15.88 9.19
CA GLY A 182 -20.60 -16.50 9.43
C GLY A 182 -20.59 -17.44 10.63
N ALA A 183 -21.70 -17.48 11.40
CA ALA A 183 -21.79 -18.22 12.66
C ALA A 183 -21.45 -19.72 12.52
N ASP A 184 -21.85 -20.37 11.43
CA ASP A 184 -21.57 -21.78 11.19
C ASP A 184 -20.08 -22.04 10.94
N TYR A 185 -19.39 -21.12 10.26
CA TYR A 185 -17.94 -21.21 10.02
C TYR A 185 -17.15 -20.95 11.30
N LEU A 186 -17.50 -19.90 12.05
CA LEU A 186 -16.85 -19.59 13.34
C LEU A 186 -17.02 -20.74 14.34
N LYS A 187 -18.19 -21.38 14.39
CA LYS A 187 -18.44 -22.53 15.25
C LYS A 187 -17.48 -23.70 14.94
N LEU A 188 -17.06 -23.87 13.68
CA LEU A 188 -16.10 -24.90 13.30
C LEU A 188 -14.65 -24.49 13.61
N LEU A 189 -14.29 -23.24 13.36
CA LEU A 189 -12.89 -22.77 13.40
C LEU A 189 -12.45 -22.35 14.80
N GLU A 190 -13.27 -21.63 15.56
CA GLU A 190 -12.88 -21.09 16.88
C GLU A 190 -12.36 -22.16 17.87
N PRO A 191 -12.90 -23.40 17.95
CA PRO A 191 -12.35 -24.41 18.84
C PRO A 191 -10.96 -24.91 18.44
N THR A 192 -10.53 -24.68 17.21
CA THR A 192 -9.36 -25.36 16.61
C THR A 192 -8.12 -24.47 16.49
N VAL A 193 -8.26 -23.17 16.72
CA VAL A 193 -7.18 -22.17 16.56
C VAL A 193 -7.15 -21.19 17.73
N ASP A 194 -6.04 -20.49 17.90
CA ASP A 194 -5.87 -19.44 18.91
C ASP A 194 -6.22 -18.05 18.39
N GLU A 195 -6.01 -17.79 17.10
CA GLU A 195 -6.28 -16.49 16.48
C GLU A 195 -6.64 -16.67 14.99
N LEU A 196 -7.54 -15.82 14.50
CA LEU A 196 -7.94 -15.75 13.09
C LEU A 196 -7.49 -14.43 12.47
N LEU A 197 -6.94 -14.51 11.27
CA LEU A 197 -6.48 -13.34 10.51
C LEU A 197 -7.24 -13.24 9.17
N PRO A 198 -8.47 -12.67 9.17
CA PRO A 198 -9.23 -12.50 7.95
C PRO A 198 -8.52 -11.63 6.93
N MET A 199 -8.32 -12.16 5.72
CA MET A 199 -7.74 -11.46 4.58
C MET A 199 -8.81 -10.60 3.91
N LEU A 200 -8.92 -9.33 4.32
CA LEU A 200 -9.96 -8.41 3.87
C LEU A 200 -9.58 -7.71 2.56
N TYR A 201 -9.04 -8.45 1.63
CA TYR A 201 -8.60 -8.02 0.30
C TYR A 201 -8.69 -9.19 -0.68
N ASP A 202 -8.71 -8.88 -1.98
CA ASP A 202 -8.62 -9.85 -3.07
C ASP A 202 -9.70 -10.94 -3.08
N PHE A 203 -10.85 -10.66 -2.51
CA PHE A 203 -11.95 -11.61 -2.36
C PHE A 203 -12.98 -11.54 -3.49
N GLU A 204 -12.83 -10.59 -4.41
CA GLU A 204 -13.70 -10.47 -5.58
C GLU A 204 -12.90 -10.73 -6.86
N ALA A 205 -13.48 -11.51 -7.76
CA ALA A 205 -12.91 -11.69 -9.09
C ALA A 205 -12.91 -10.35 -9.84
N GLU A 206 -11.84 -10.08 -10.59
CA GLU A 206 -11.78 -8.87 -11.42
C GLU A 206 -12.87 -8.92 -12.50
N PRO A 207 -13.73 -7.89 -12.61
CA PRO A 207 -14.87 -7.89 -13.53
C PRO A 207 -14.42 -7.69 -14.99
N ILE A 208 -15.31 -7.98 -15.92
CA ILE A 208 -15.23 -7.44 -17.28
C ILE A 208 -15.62 -5.97 -17.18
N LEU A 209 -14.77 -5.05 -17.63
CA LEU A 209 -14.97 -3.61 -17.41
C LEU A 209 -16.05 -2.98 -18.27
N LYS A 210 -16.53 -3.68 -19.32
CA LYS A 210 -17.48 -3.15 -20.31
C LYS A 210 -18.70 -2.45 -19.68
N ASP A 211 -19.15 -2.96 -18.52
CA ASP A 211 -20.34 -2.47 -17.83
C ASP A 211 -20.08 -2.13 -16.36
N GLN A 212 -18.83 -2.18 -15.91
CA GLN A 212 -18.47 -2.01 -14.50
C GLN A 212 -17.19 -1.20 -14.34
N SER A 213 -17.12 -0.39 -13.28
CA SER A 213 -15.87 0.24 -12.90
C SER A 213 -14.87 -0.79 -12.33
N PRO A 214 -13.55 -0.57 -12.50
CA PRO A 214 -12.55 -1.40 -11.86
C PRO A 214 -12.75 -1.47 -10.35
N LEU A 215 -12.60 -2.67 -9.78
CA LEU A 215 -12.68 -2.85 -8.33
C LEU A 215 -11.43 -2.29 -7.66
N PRO A 216 -11.54 -1.44 -6.62
CA PRO A 216 -10.40 -1.02 -5.82
C PRO A 216 -9.87 -2.17 -4.96
N LEU A 217 -8.64 -2.06 -4.46
CA LEU A 217 -8.11 -3.02 -3.47
C LEU A 217 -8.92 -2.98 -2.16
N ILE A 218 -9.41 -1.81 -1.77
CA ILE A 218 -10.35 -1.59 -0.67
C ILE A 218 -11.50 -0.74 -1.17
N SER A 219 -12.72 -1.29 -1.14
CA SER A 219 -13.96 -0.51 -1.25
C SER A 219 -14.39 -0.08 0.16
N PRO A 220 -14.47 1.23 0.46
CA PRO A 220 -14.79 1.70 1.80
C PRO A 220 -16.09 1.13 2.38
N GLU A 221 -17.14 1.00 1.55
CA GLU A 221 -18.42 0.47 2.00
C GLU A 221 -18.37 -1.05 2.24
N LYS A 222 -17.75 -1.78 1.33
CA LYS A 222 -17.66 -3.26 1.41
C LYS A 222 -16.74 -3.69 2.54
N ILE A 223 -15.58 -3.06 2.71
CA ILE A 223 -14.62 -3.43 3.76
C ILE A 223 -15.21 -3.23 5.15
N SER A 224 -15.92 -2.11 5.37
CA SER A 224 -16.57 -1.84 6.66
C SER A 224 -17.57 -2.93 7.03
N LYS A 225 -18.43 -3.33 6.08
CA LYS A 225 -19.39 -4.40 6.27
C LYS A 225 -18.74 -5.75 6.55
N LEU A 226 -17.68 -6.09 5.83
CA LEU A 226 -16.93 -7.33 6.06
C LEU A 226 -16.32 -7.36 7.46
N ILE A 227 -15.69 -6.27 7.88
CA ILE A 227 -15.10 -6.11 9.22
C ILE A 227 -16.19 -6.25 10.31
N GLU A 228 -17.33 -5.60 10.11
CA GLU A 228 -18.45 -5.67 11.07
C GLU A 228 -18.98 -7.09 11.29
N ASN A 229 -18.97 -7.94 10.26
CA ASN A 229 -19.34 -9.33 10.38
C ASN A 229 -18.41 -10.10 11.33
N TRP A 230 -17.12 -9.74 11.44
CA TRP A 230 -16.15 -10.37 12.34
C TRP A 230 -16.35 -10.00 13.81
N ARG A 231 -17.23 -9.04 14.12
CA ARG A 231 -17.59 -8.71 15.52
C ARG A 231 -18.15 -9.92 16.28
N ALA A 232 -18.72 -10.89 15.59
CA ALA A 232 -19.25 -12.13 16.19
C ALA A 232 -18.15 -13.11 16.60
N CYS A 233 -16.93 -12.95 16.14
CA CYS A 233 -15.80 -13.81 16.47
C CYS A 233 -15.44 -13.68 17.97
N ARG A 234 -15.39 -14.81 18.66
CA ARG A 234 -15.05 -14.89 20.10
C ARG A 234 -13.57 -15.12 20.36
N LYS A 235 -12.85 -15.60 19.35
CA LYS A 235 -11.39 -15.74 19.41
C LYS A 235 -10.72 -14.41 19.10
N PRO A 236 -9.49 -14.20 19.56
CA PRO A 236 -8.64 -13.14 19.04
C PRO A 236 -8.63 -13.14 17.51
N TRP A 237 -8.75 -11.96 16.91
CA TRP A 237 -8.64 -11.81 15.46
C TRP A 237 -7.97 -10.49 15.10
N ARG A 238 -7.34 -10.45 13.92
CA ARG A 238 -6.69 -9.27 13.37
C ARG A 238 -7.10 -9.07 11.93
N ALA A 239 -7.38 -7.83 11.54
CA ALA A 239 -7.76 -7.52 10.18
C ALA A 239 -6.53 -7.57 9.25
N GLY A 240 -6.53 -8.48 8.29
CA GLY A 240 -5.56 -8.52 7.20
C GLY A 240 -5.91 -7.48 6.15
N LEU A 241 -5.07 -6.48 5.94
CA LEU A 241 -5.31 -5.35 5.04
C LEU A 241 -4.22 -5.27 3.97
N PRO A 242 -4.56 -4.93 2.71
CA PRO A 242 -3.58 -4.82 1.64
C PRO A 242 -2.84 -3.49 1.75
N VAL A 243 -1.54 -3.51 1.44
CA VAL A 243 -0.70 -2.31 1.31
C VAL A 243 0.24 -2.42 0.10
N PHE A 244 -0.14 -3.25 -0.86
CA PHE A 244 0.58 -3.45 -2.12
C PHE A 244 -0.09 -2.69 -3.26
N ALA A 245 0.65 -2.50 -4.36
CA ALA A 245 0.10 -2.04 -5.63
C ALA A 245 -0.12 -3.23 -6.57
N ARG A 246 -1.17 -3.16 -7.40
CA ARG A 246 -1.51 -4.16 -8.40
C ARG A 246 -1.65 -3.53 -9.78
N LEU A 247 -1.11 -4.18 -10.80
CA LEU A 247 -1.26 -3.81 -12.19
C LEU A 247 -1.98 -4.94 -12.94
N SER A 248 -3.18 -4.66 -13.44
CA SER A 248 -3.98 -5.58 -14.25
C SER A 248 -4.08 -5.09 -15.68
N LEU A 249 -3.96 -6.01 -16.63
CA LEU A 249 -4.04 -5.75 -18.06
C LEU A 249 -5.39 -6.24 -18.61
N TYR A 250 -6.10 -5.36 -19.27
CA TYR A 250 -7.34 -5.62 -19.99
C TYR A 250 -7.12 -5.38 -21.50
N ASP A 251 -7.74 -6.18 -22.34
CA ASP A 251 -7.72 -5.96 -23.79
C ASP A 251 -8.65 -4.79 -24.19
N ALA A 252 -8.60 -4.41 -25.47
CA ALA A 252 -9.44 -3.36 -26.04
C ALA A 252 -10.96 -3.65 -25.93
N ASN A 253 -11.37 -4.91 -25.65
CA ASN A 253 -12.74 -5.31 -25.36
C ASN A 253 -13.04 -5.32 -23.86
N GLN A 254 -12.10 -4.79 -23.03
CA GLN A 254 -12.22 -4.69 -21.59
C GLN A 254 -12.30 -6.04 -20.86
N LYS A 255 -11.74 -7.09 -21.46
CA LYS A 255 -11.60 -8.42 -20.87
C LYS A 255 -10.22 -8.54 -20.22
N LEU A 256 -10.18 -9.06 -18.99
CA LEU A 256 -8.94 -9.30 -18.25
C LEU A 256 -8.02 -10.27 -19.03
N ARG A 257 -6.81 -9.83 -19.34
CA ARG A 257 -5.72 -10.65 -19.89
C ARG A 257 -4.83 -11.24 -18.80
N GLY A 258 -4.73 -10.57 -17.65
CA GLY A 258 -3.95 -11.03 -16.51
C GLY A 258 -3.39 -9.88 -15.67
N GLN A 259 -2.54 -10.25 -14.72
CA GLN A 259 -1.80 -9.30 -13.89
C GLN A 259 -0.35 -9.22 -14.36
N ILE A 260 0.17 -8.01 -14.48
CA ILE A 260 1.59 -7.79 -14.80
C ILE A 260 2.35 -7.76 -13.48
N ARG A 261 3.46 -8.50 -13.42
CA ARG A 261 4.37 -8.56 -12.27
C ARG A 261 5.71 -7.93 -12.64
N ASN A 262 6.49 -7.55 -11.64
CA ASN A 262 7.85 -7.01 -11.80
C ASN A 262 7.93 -5.76 -12.70
N TRP A 263 6.85 -4.97 -12.76
CA TRP A 263 6.82 -3.66 -13.38
C TRP A 263 7.46 -2.61 -12.47
N ASN A 264 7.78 -1.44 -13.00
CA ASN A 264 8.25 -0.30 -12.20
C ASN A 264 7.48 0.99 -12.52
N TRP A 265 7.55 1.96 -11.64
CA TRP A 265 6.82 3.21 -11.79
C TRP A 265 7.32 4.07 -12.96
N ASP A 266 8.63 4.01 -13.30
CA ASP A 266 9.18 4.71 -14.46
C ASP A 266 8.52 4.26 -15.76
N GLU A 267 8.34 2.92 -15.91
CA GLU A 267 7.66 2.35 -17.07
C GLU A 267 6.22 2.82 -17.22
N LEU A 268 5.54 3.15 -16.12
CA LEU A 268 4.16 3.62 -16.14
C LEU A 268 4.06 5.14 -16.26
N CYS A 269 4.79 5.88 -15.41
CA CYS A 269 4.65 7.34 -15.32
C CYS A 269 5.22 8.07 -16.55
N PHE A 270 6.31 7.55 -17.15
CA PHE A 270 7.00 8.22 -18.27
C PHE A 270 6.71 7.61 -19.63
N ASN A 271 5.92 6.56 -19.72
CA ASN A 271 5.59 5.93 -20.99
C ASN A 271 4.52 6.74 -21.75
N ARG A 272 4.96 7.48 -22.76
CA ARG A 272 4.10 8.28 -23.62
C ARG A 272 3.11 7.47 -24.48
N SER A 273 3.11 6.16 -24.35
CA SER A 273 2.13 5.29 -25.02
C SER A 273 0.82 5.17 -24.26
N PHE A 274 0.74 5.75 -23.06
CA PHE A 274 -0.45 5.75 -22.24
C PHE A 274 -1.02 7.16 -22.05
N GLU A 275 -2.31 7.21 -21.92
CA GLU A 275 -3.07 8.36 -21.42
C GLU A 275 -3.93 7.94 -20.24
N MET A 276 -4.07 8.80 -19.23
CA MET A 276 -4.97 8.54 -18.12
C MET A 276 -6.41 8.68 -18.60
N SER A 277 -7.20 7.65 -18.39
CA SER A 277 -8.64 7.67 -18.62
C SER A 277 -9.36 8.20 -17.36
N ASN A 278 -10.39 9.00 -17.55
CA ASN A 278 -11.25 9.42 -16.46
C ASN A 278 -12.10 8.25 -15.95
N GLY A 279 -12.17 8.07 -14.63
CA GLY A 279 -13.06 7.07 -14.02
C GLY A 279 -12.48 6.22 -12.91
N GLY A 280 -11.18 6.34 -12.63
CA GLY A 280 -10.58 5.69 -11.46
C GLY A 280 -11.09 6.31 -10.16
N LYS A 281 -11.41 5.47 -9.16
CA LYS A 281 -11.85 5.88 -7.82
C LYS A 281 -11.14 4.99 -6.78
N PHE A 282 -11.04 5.47 -5.57
CA PHE A 282 -10.53 4.70 -4.43
C PHE A 282 -9.15 4.07 -4.69
N GLY A 283 -8.17 4.90 -5.10
CA GLY A 283 -6.82 4.45 -5.38
C GLY A 283 -6.68 3.61 -6.67
N THR A 284 -7.62 3.77 -7.61
CA THR A 284 -7.57 3.09 -8.91
C THR A 284 -7.26 4.10 -10.00
N SER A 285 -6.25 3.86 -10.83
CA SER A 285 -5.90 4.63 -12.01
C SER A 285 -6.03 3.78 -13.26
N ILE A 286 -6.62 4.34 -14.33
CA ILE A 286 -6.83 3.66 -15.61
C ILE A 286 -5.95 4.32 -16.65
N LEU A 287 -5.01 3.56 -17.21
CA LEU A 287 -4.12 3.99 -18.28
C LEU A 287 -4.47 3.29 -19.57
N ARG A 288 -4.90 4.03 -20.60
CA ARG A 288 -5.24 3.48 -21.90
C ARG A 288 -4.06 3.59 -22.87
N ALA A 289 -3.74 2.50 -23.54
CA ALA A 289 -2.68 2.48 -24.54
C ALA A 289 -3.12 3.20 -25.84
N THR A 290 -2.42 4.27 -26.18
CA THR A 290 -2.61 5.04 -27.43
C THR A 290 -1.78 4.50 -28.59
N ARG A 291 -0.85 3.61 -28.31
CA ARG A 291 -0.01 2.85 -29.25
C ARG A 291 0.50 1.58 -28.60
N SER A 292 0.91 0.61 -29.42
CA SER A 292 1.49 -0.63 -28.88
C SER A 292 2.86 -0.35 -28.22
N THR A 293 3.10 -1.04 -27.09
CA THR A 293 4.31 -0.93 -26.26
C THR A 293 4.50 -2.22 -25.43
N SER A 294 5.33 -2.20 -24.42
CA SER A 294 5.46 -3.28 -23.44
C SER A 294 5.68 -2.72 -22.03
N ILE A 295 5.25 -3.46 -21.01
CA ILE A 295 5.53 -3.22 -19.59
C ILE A 295 6.04 -4.52 -18.99
N ALA A 296 7.20 -4.49 -18.34
CA ALA A 296 7.85 -5.68 -17.75
C ALA A 296 7.86 -6.87 -18.74
N ASN A 297 8.23 -6.63 -20.00
CA ASN A 297 8.20 -7.60 -21.10
C ASN A 297 6.81 -8.14 -21.49
N THR A 298 5.72 -7.61 -20.94
CA THR A 298 4.36 -7.97 -21.31
C THR A 298 3.91 -7.08 -22.47
N PRO A 299 3.51 -7.65 -23.64
CA PRO A 299 3.03 -6.86 -24.76
C PRO A 299 1.71 -6.17 -24.45
N ILE A 300 1.63 -4.89 -24.73
CA ILE A 300 0.45 -4.03 -24.60
C ILE A 300 0.10 -3.54 -26.00
N TYR A 301 -1.12 -3.72 -26.41
CA TYR A 301 -1.58 -3.31 -27.73
C TYR A 301 -2.36 -2.01 -27.69
N LEU A 302 -2.45 -1.31 -28.82
CA LEU A 302 -3.31 -0.14 -28.97
C LEU A 302 -4.73 -0.42 -28.47
N GLY A 303 -5.24 0.40 -27.58
CA GLY A 303 -6.56 0.28 -26.98
C GLY A 303 -6.65 -0.61 -25.74
N ASP A 304 -5.58 -1.36 -25.41
CA ASP A 304 -5.50 -2.07 -24.12
C ASP A 304 -5.56 -1.08 -22.95
N GLU A 305 -6.07 -1.54 -21.81
CA GLU A 305 -6.14 -0.74 -20.57
C GLU A 305 -5.34 -1.39 -19.46
N LEU A 306 -4.52 -0.59 -18.80
CA LEU A 306 -3.81 -0.95 -17.59
C LEU A 306 -4.55 -0.35 -16.39
N ILE A 307 -4.91 -1.19 -15.44
CA ILE A 307 -5.54 -0.77 -14.19
C ILE A 307 -4.50 -0.86 -13.07
N VAL A 308 -4.05 0.31 -12.62
CA VAL A 308 -3.19 0.43 -11.44
C VAL A 308 -4.10 0.58 -10.22
N ARG A 309 -3.87 -0.25 -9.20
CA ARG A 309 -4.61 -0.19 -7.94
C ARG A 309 -3.64 -0.03 -6.79
N GLU A 310 -3.90 0.97 -5.99
CA GLU A 310 -3.23 1.22 -4.72
C GLU A 310 -4.29 1.41 -3.63
N VAL A 311 -3.88 1.40 -2.39
CA VAL A 311 -4.81 1.66 -1.28
C VAL A 311 -4.80 3.15 -0.97
N GLU A 312 -5.97 3.78 -0.95
CA GLU A 312 -6.09 5.15 -0.46
C GLU A 312 -5.88 5.21 1.06
N ARG A 313 -5.13 6.20 1.53
CA ARG A 313 -4.87 6.42 2.96
C ARG A 313 -6.14 6.49 3.79
N ALA A 314 -7.13 7.27 3.33
CA ALA A 314 -8.41 7.42 4.02
C ALA A 314 -9.17 6.08 4.13
N ALA A 315 -9.16 5.27 3.07
CA ALA A 315 -9.79 3.96 3.07
C ALA A 315 -9.10 3.00 4.05
N LEU A 316 -7.76 2.99 4.08
CA LEU A 316 -6.99 2.17 5.02
C LEU A 316 -7.22 2.60 6.47
N GLN A 317 -7.18 3.89 6.77
CA GLN A 317 -7.44 4.45 8.10
C GLN A 317 -8.85 4.08 8.59
N ASN A 318 -9.85 4.21 7.73
CA ASN A 318 -11.22 3.81 8.06
C ASN A 318 -11.34 2.32 8.33
N ALA A 319 -10.67 1.47 7.53
CA ALA A 319 -10.66 0.02 7.74
C ALA A 319 -10.03 -0.36 9.08
N ILE A 320 -8.86 0.22 9.42
CA ILE A 320 -8.19 0.02 10.71
C ILE A 320 -9.11 0.43 11.87
N SER A 321 -9.62 1.67 11.83
CA SER A 321 -10.49 2.20 12.88
C SER A 321 -11.74 1.35 13.06
N THR A 322 -12.34 0.85 11.97
CA THR A 322 -13.51 -0.02 12.01
C THR A 322 -13.16 -1.38 12.61
N ALA A 323 -12.03 -1.98 12.23
CA ALA A 323 -11.59 -3.27 12.78
C ALA A 323 -11.43 -3.22 14.30
N LEU A 324 -10.77 -2.19 14.81
CA LEU A 324 -10.57 -2.01 16.24
C LEU A 324 -11.89 -1.79 17.00
N ARG A 325 -12.79 -0.96 16.44
CA ARG A 325 -14.16 -0.80 17.03
C ARG A 325 -14.97 -2.10 17.01
N CYS A 326 -14.69 -3.01 16.09
CA CYS A 326 -15.33 -4.31 16.00
C CYS A 326 -14.66 -5.40 16.84
N GLY A 327 -13.64 -5.06 17.63
CA GLY A 327 -12.98 -5.97 18.57
C GLY A 327 -11.76 -6.70 17.99
N ALA A 328 -11.23 -6.28 16.83
CA ALA A 328 -9.92 -6.75 16.36
C ALA A 328 -8.84 -6.36 17.36
N GLN A 329 -7.90 -7.26 17.63
CA GLN A 329 -6.74 -6.97 18.47
C GLN A 329 -5.68 -6.11 17.76
N GLY A 330 -5.81 -5.90 16.47
CA GLY A 330 -4.92 -5.10 15.65
C GLY A 330 -5.10 -5.41 14.17
N VAL A 331 -4.10 -5.08 13.39
CA VAL A 331 -4.08 -5.30 11.94
C VAL A 331 -2.83 -6.06 11.51
N VAL A 332 -2.93 -6.75 10.38
CA VAL A 332 -1.78 -7.38 9.72
C VAL A 332 -1.74 -6.86 8.29
N PHE A 333 -0.68 -6.19 7.91
CA PHE A 333 -0.53 -5.68 6.56
C PHE A 333 0.02 -6.73 5.61
N PHE A 334 -0.63 -6.91 4.48
CA PHE A 334 -0.15 -7.71 3.37
C PHE A 334 0.29 -6.77 2.24
N ARG A 335 1.59 -6.67 1.98
CA ARG A 335 2.73 -7.35 2.62
C ARG A 335 3.72 -6.33 3.18
N LEU A 336 4.69 -6.80 3.98
CA LEU A 336 5.82 -5.96 4.40
C LEU A 336 6.43 -5.31 3.15
N PRO A 337 6.48 -3.97 3.10
CA PRO A 337 7.08 -3.26 1.97
C PRO A 337 8.52 -3.70 1.72
N ASP A 338 8.86 -3.81 0.46
CA ASP A 338 10.21 -4.06 -0.03
C ASP A 338 10.56 -3.02 -1.12
N SER A 339 11.71 -3.13 -1.72
CA SER A 339 12.14 -2.24 -2.81
C SER A 339 11.41 -2.47 -4.13
N SER A 340 10.52 -3.47 -4.22
CA SER A 340 9.80 -3.77 -5.45
C SER A 340 8.71 -2.72 -5.75
N ALA A 341 8.40 -2.54 -7.02
CA ALA A 341 7.32 -1.65 -7.46
C ALA A 341 5.95 -2.08 -6.94
N SER A 342 5.75 -3.37 -6.65
CA SER A 342 4.51 -3.88 -6.07
C SER A 342 4.30 -3.49 -4.60
N SER A 343 5.28 -2.92 -3.93
CA SER A 343 5.10 -2.23 -2.66
C SER A 343 4.44 -0.88 -2.94
N GLY A 344 3.18 -0.73 -2.57
CA GLY A 344 2.47 0.54 -2.71
C GLY A 344 3.14 1.63 -1.89
N TRP A 345 3.24 1.45 -0.58
CA TRP A 345 3.77 2.45 0.36
C TRP A 345 5.08 2.01 1.00
N SER A 346 5.87 2.99 1.45
CA SER A 346 7.04 2.71 2.29
C SER A 346 6.62 2.24 3.68
N LEU A 347 7.54 1.54 4.35
CA LEU A 347 7.35 1.13 5.73
C LEU A 347 7.17 2.35 6.65
N ARG A 348 7.87 3.46 6.36
CA ARG A 348 7.74 4.72 7.08
C ARG A 348 6.34 5.32 6.96
N GLN A 349 5.78 5.36 5.73
CA GLN A 349 4.41 5.83 5.49
C GLN A 349 3.37 4.99 6.25
N LEU A 350 3.55 3.68 6.32
CA LEU A 350 2.65 2.80 7.07
C LEU A 350 2.69 3.05 8.57
N GLY A 351 3.85 3.41 9.11
CA GLY A 351 3.98 3.84 10.51
C GLY A 351 3.43 5.24 10.77
N HIS A 352 3.26 6.05 9.73
CA HIS A 352 2.85 7.46 9.80
C HIS A 352 1.78 7.76 8.75
N LEU A 353 0.60 7.15 8.87
CA LEU A 353 -0.47 7.27 7.86
C LEU A 353 -0.93 8.71 7.59
N GLN A 354 -0.69 9.65 8.51
CA GLN A 354 -0.93 11.08 8.33
C GLN A 354 0.33 11.84 7.87
N GLY A 355 1.44 11.14 7.68
CA GLY A 355 2.69 11.73 7.24
C GLY A 355 2.55 12.41 5.88
N THR A 356 3.26 13.51 5.71
CA THR A 356 3.33 14.26 4.45
C THR A 356 4.77 14.27 3.94
N PRO A 357 4.99 14.32 2.62
CA PRO A 357 6.33 14.48 2.08
C PRO A 357 6.93 15.82 2.44
N GLY A 358 8.24 15.84 2.70
CA GLY A 358 9.02 17.06 2.97
C GLY A 358 10.24 17.09 2.04
N LEU A 359 10.16 17.80 0.92
CA LEU A 359 11.18 17.78 -0.11
C LEU A 359 12.24 18.86 0.10
N ILE A 360 13.51 18.45 0.17
CA ILE A 360 14.68 19.33 0.32
C ILE A 360 15.72 18.96 -0.73
N LEU A 361 16.20 19.97 -1.46
CA LEU A 361 17.35 19.82 -2.36
C LEU A 361 18.60 20.36 -1.67
N ARG A 362 19.68 19.60 -1.71
CA ARG A 362 20.99 19.95 -1.17
C ARG A 362 22.09 19.70 -2.19
N LYS A 363 23.16 20.44 -2.10
CA LYS A 363 24.44 20.12 -2.72
C LYS A 363 25.30 19.46 -1.65
N PRO A 364 25.66 18.17 -1.79
CA PRO A 364 26.63 17.56 -0.90
C PRO A 364 27.98 18.27 -1.01
N ASP A 365 28.73 18.37 0.11
CA ASP A 365 30.05 19.00 0.15
C ASP A 365 30.98 18.31 -0.86
N ASP A 366 31.79 19.11 -1.53
CA ASP A 366 32.80 18.71 -2.51
C ASP A 366 32.28 17.82 -3.65
N SER A 367 31.00 17.86 -3.96
CA SER A 367 30.42 17.06 -5.03
C SER A 367 29.89 17.94 -6.17
N GLU A 368 29.93 17.40 -7.37
CA GLU A 368 29.31 17.96 -8.58
C GLU A 368 27.92 17.34 -8.81
N THR A 369 27.25 16.94 -7.73
CA THR A 369 25.91 16.33 -7.76
C THR A 369 24.93 17.11 -6.88
N LEU A 370 23.64 16.92 -7.11
CA LEU A 370 22.56 17.42 -6.24
C LEU A 370 21.83 16.23 -5.64
N GLU A 371 21.35 16.40 -4.42
CA GLU A 371 20.58 15.38 -3.69
C GLU A 371 19.21 15.93 -3.33
N LEU A 372 18.15 15.31 -3.86
CA LEU A 372 16.77 15.55 -3.51
C LEU A 372 16.35 14.54 -2.43
N SER A 373 16.05 15.03 -1.23
CA SER A 373 15.66 14.19 -0.09
C SER A 373 14.20 14.40 0.25
N ASN A 374 13.48 13.32 0.53
CA ASN A 374 12.20 13.38 1.23
C ASN A 374 12.44 13.20 2.73
N VAL A 375 12.57 14.30 3.47
CA VAL A 375 12.77 14.29 4.93
C VAL A 375 11.47 14.14 5.72
N GLY A 376 10.33 14.15 5.04
CA GLY A 376 9.01 13.95 5.62
C GLY A 376 8.76 12.52 6.08
N ASP A 377 7.61 12.28 6.69
CA ASP A 377 7.14 10.98 7.14
C ASP A 377 6.10 10.36 6.18
N GLY A 378 5.80 11.05 5.08
CA GLY A 378 4.91 10.60 4.02
C GLY A 378 5.63 10.43 2.70
N ASP A 379 5.17 9.46 1.91
CA ASP A 379 5.64 9.22 0.55
C ASP A 379 5.13 10.31 -0.40
N LEU A 380 5.95 10.72 -1.34
CA LEU A 380 5.51 11.39 -2.54
C LEU A 380 5.06 10.29 -3.53
N GLU A 381 3.74 10.09 -3.60
CA GLU A 381 3.11 8.99 -4.34
C GLU A 381 3.30 9.14 -5.86
N PRO A 382 3.24 8.06 -6.66
CA PRO A 382 3.36 8.15 -8.11
C PRO A 382 2.31 9.07 -8.72
N HIS A 383 2.72 9.89 -9.68
CA HIS A 383 1.86 10.83 -10.39
C HIS A 383 1.74 10.46 -11.86
N PHE A 384 0.52 10.30 -12.35
CA PHE A 384 0.24 10.02 -13.76
C PHE A 384 -0.20 11.30 -14.48
N ALA A 385 0.24 11.45 -15.73
CA ALA A 385 -0.21 12.58 -16.56
C ALA A 385 -1.70 12.52 -16.83
N SER A 386 -2.40 13.63 -16.60
CA SER A 386 -3.86 13.71 -16.77
C SER A 386 -4.30 13.88 -18.23
N SER A 387 -3.46 14.30 -19.14
CA SER A 387 -3.70 14.34 -20.61
C SER A 387 -2.44 14.74 -21.39
N GLY A 388 -2.23 14.11 -22.49
CA GLY A 388 -1.33 14.21 -23.66
C GLY A 388 -0.19 15.22 -23.77
N ALA A 389 -0.11 16.27 -23.03
CA ALA A 389 0.93 17.29 -23.13
C ALA A 389 1.95 17.25 -21.98
N ASP A 390 1.54 16.82 -20.79
CA ASP A 390 2.42 16.80 -19.63
C ASP A 390 2.93 15.36 -19.40
N ALA A 391 4.24 15.23 -19.21
CA ALA A 391 4.82 13.97 -18.76
C ALA A 391 4.33 13.68 -17.34
N GLY A 392 3.90 12.45 -17.06
CA GLY A 392 3.65 12.00 -15.70
C GLY A 392 4.90 12.09 -14.83
N GLY A 393 4.76 11.72 -13.56
CA GLY A 393 5.82 11.83 -12.57
C GLY A 393 6.05 13.27 -12.11
N TYR A 394 7.16 13.44 -11.42
CA TYR A 394 7.65 14.72 -10.90
C TYR A 394 8.88 15.18 -11.68
N ALA A 395 9.20 16.45 -11.58
CA ALA A 395 10.44 16.97 -12.13
C ALA A 395 11.11 17.93 -11.16
N LEU A 396 12.39 17.67 -10.89
CA LEU A 396 13.31 18.65 -10.31
C LEU A 396 13.84 19.52 -11.44
N GLU A 397 13.55 20.80 -11.42
CA GLU A 397 14.14 21.78 -12.33
C GLU A 397 15.21 22.59 -11.62
N VAL A 398 16.37 22.73 -12.28
CA VAL A 398 17.51 23.54 -11.84
C VAL A 398 17.80 24.56 -12.91
N GLU A 399 17.68 25.85 -12.60
CA GLU A 399 17.84 26.95 -13.53
C GLU A 399 18.99 27.88 -13.15
N ALA A 400 19.68 28.37 -14.14
CA ALA A 400 20.70 29.41 -14.03
C ALA A 400 20.35 30.60 -14.94
N PRO A 401 20.74 31.83 -14.58
CA PRO A 401 20.47 33.03 -15.40
C PRO A 401 21.21 33.02 -16.76
N THR A 402 22.30 32.25 -16.88
CA THR A 402 23.10 32.10 -18.09
C THR A 402 23.45 30.63 -18.29
N PRO A 403 23.86 30.21 -19.51
CA PRO A 403 24.28 28.82 -19.78
C PRO A 403 25.59 28.47 -19.05
N ILE A 404 25.46 27.90 -17.84
CA ILE A 404 26.64 27.48 -17.05
C ILE A 404 26.86 25.97 -17.05
N PHE A 405 25.89 25.19 -17.46
CA PHE A 405 25.96 23.72 -17.47
C PHE A 405 26.85 23.26 -18.63
N ARG A 406 27.77 22.33 -18.39
CA ARG A 406 28.65 21.70 -19.41
C ARG A 406 28.28 20.26 -19.67
N GLU A 407 27.97 19.52 -18.59
CA GLU A 407 27.49 18.14 -18.62
C GLU A 407 26.43 17.94 -17.55
N ALA A 408 25.50 17.04 -17.79
CA ALA A 408 24.53 16.60 -16.80
C ALA A 408 24.15 15.13 -17.02
N GLN A 409 24.19 14.34 -15.97
CA GLN A 409 23.85 12.93 -15.99
C GLN A 409 22.64 12.70 -15.04
N PRO A 410 21.71 11.77 -15.35
CA PRO A 410 20.50 11.57 -14.57
C PRO A 410 20.79 11.04 -13.16
N GLY A 411 21.80 10.18 -12.96
CA GLY A 411 22.01 9.49 -11.68
C GLY A 411 20.83 8.57 -11.33
N ASP A 412 20.22 8.77 -10.16
CA ASP A 412 19.05 8.01 -9.68
C ASP A 412 17.73 8.46 -10.33
N PHE A 413 17.75 9.57 -11.08
CA PHE A 413 16.57 10.05 -11.79
C PHE A 413 16.35 9.26 -13.09
N ALA A 414 15.10 9.10 -13.49
CA ALA A 414 14.77 8.38 -14.73
C ALA A 414 15.35 9.02 -15.99
N SER A 415 15.48 10.35 -16.00
CA SER A 415 16.07 11.07 -17.11
C SER A 415 16.52 12.49 -16.72
N VAL A 416 17.40 13.08 -17.54
CA VAL A 416 17.70 14.51 -17.51
C VAL A 416 17.50 15.11 -18.90
N ASN A 417 16.80 16.24 -18.97
CA ASN A 417 16.57 17.02 -20.18
C ASN A 417 17.06 18.44 -19.97
N ALA A 418 17.62 19.03 -21.03
CA ALA A 418 18.21 20.38 -21.00
C ALA A 418 17.41 21.36 -21.89
N PHE A 419 17.27 22.61 -21.44
CA PHE A 419 16.43 23.61 -22.08
C PHE A 419 17.11 25.01 -22.11
N ALA A 420 16.80 25.78 -23.15
CA ALA A 420 17.08 27.20 -23.26
C ALA A 420 15.76 27.94 -23.50
N GLY A 421 15.22 28.59 -22.46
CA GLY A 421 13.81 29.03 -22.43
C GLY A 421 12.88 27.81 -22.52
N GLU A 422 11.87 27.84 -23.39
CA GLU A 422 10.92 26.73 -23.59
C GLU A 422 11.41 25.66 -24.57
N LYS A 423 12.58 25.87 -25.22
CA LYS A 423 13.09 24.97 -26.25
C LYS A 423 14.08 23.98 -25.67
N SER A 424 13.96 22.71 -26.09
CA SER A 424 15.01 21.70 -25.84
C SER A 424 16.34 22.19 -26.37
N ALA A 425 17.38 21.99 -25.60
CA ALA A 425 18.75 22.43 -25.94
C ALA A 425 19.76 21.33 -25.63
N LYS A 426 20.96 21.44 -26.20
CA LYS A 426 22.10 20.67 -25.72
C LYS A 426 22.60 21.26 -24.40
N VAL A 427 23.08 20.43 -23.50
CA VAL A 427 23.49 20.83 -22.14
C VAL A 427 24.40 22.07 -22.13
N PRO A 428 25.45 22.20 -22.98
CA PRO A 428 26.35 23.36 -22.95
C PRO A 428 25.66 24.70 -23.28
N PHE A 429 24.46 24.67 -23.85
CA PHE A 429 23.69 25.87 -24.22
C PHE A 429 22.42 26.03 -23.36
N ALA A 430 22.24 25.13 -22.39
CA ALA A 430 21.06 25.14 -21.54
C ALA A 430 21.15 26.18 -20.42
N THR A 431 20.02 26.81 -20.13
CA THR A 431 19.85 27.68 -18.96
C THR A 431 19.15 26.92 -17.82
N TRP A 432 18.53 25.76 -18.10
CA TRP A 432 17.98 24.93 -17.08
C TRP A 432 17.93 23.43 -17.43
N LEU A 433 17.96 22.61 -16.41
CA LEU A 433 17.94 21.15 -16.46
C LEU A 433 16.66 20.66 -15.80
N ARG A 434 16.06 19.59 -16.34
CA ARG A 434 14.89 18.91 -15.77
C ARG A 434 15.24 17.45 -15.52
N PHE A 435 15.25 17.04 -14.25
CA PHE A 435 15.42 15.66 -13.80
C PHE A 435 14.06 15.07 -13.46
N GLN A 436 13.68 13.94 -14.07
CA GLN A 436 12.37 13.32 -13.90
C GLN A 436 12.47 12.14 -12.94
N PHE A 437 11.45 11.99 -12.08
CA PHE A 437 11.30 10.87 -11.16
C PHE A 437 9.81 10.56 -10.93
N PRO A 438 9.41 9.26 -10.75
CA PRO A 438 8.00 8.88 -10.66
C PRO A 438 7.41 9.12 -9.27
N GLN A 439 8.23 8.93 -8.23
CA GLN A 439 7.87 8.99 -6.80
C GLN A 439 9.13 9.25 -5.97
N LEU A 440 8.95 9.58 -4.69
CA LEU A 440 10.05 9.61 -3.72
C LEU A 440 9.51 9.21 -2.34
N ARG A 441 9.91 8.03 -1.87
CA ARG A 441 9.43 7.49 -0.60
C ARG A 441 9.96 8.29 0.59
N ALA A 442 9.26 8.22 1.70
CA ALA A 442 9.66 8.87 2.95
C ALA A 442 11.07 8.43 3.38
N LYS A 443 11.90 9.39 3.76
CA LYS A 443 13.31 9.20 4.14
C LYS A 443 14.23 8.64 3.06
N GLU A 444 13.80 8.66 1.80
CA GLU A 444 14.65 8.33 0.66
C GLU A 444 15.24 9.57 -0.01
N ASN A 445 16.31 9.35 -0.75
CA ASN A 445 17.03 10.37 -1.50
C ASN A 445 17.18 9.93 -2.95
N LEU A 446 17.16 10.91 -3.86
CA LEU A 446 17.59 10.75 -5.25
C LEU A 446 18.79 11.66 -5.48
N ARG A 447 19.88 11.12 -6.01
CA ARG A 447 21.08 11.87 -6.36
C ARG A 447 21.20 12.00 -7.87
N THR A 448 21.45 13.21 -8.35
CA THR A 448 21.83 13.40 -9.77
C THR A 448 23.16 12.71 -10.02
N GLY A 449 23.41 12.31 -11.27
CA GLY A 449 24.79 12.08 -11.70
C GLY A 449 25.58 13.39 -11.74
N LEU A 450 26.75 13.34 -12.35
CA LEU A 450 27.65 14.50 -12.53
C LEU A 450 26.90 15.67 -13.20
N ILE A 451 26.99 16.87 -12.60
CA ILE A 451 26.56 18.12 -13.21
C ILE A 451 27.82 19.02 -13.29
N GLN A 452 28.52 18.99 -14.41
CA GLN A 452 29.68 19.82 -14.61
C GLN A 452 29.27 21.25 -14.96
N LEU A 453 29.79 22.23 -14.24
CA LEU A 453 29.59 23.65 -14.49
C LEU A 453 30.74 24.26 -15.30
N ALA A 454 30.50 25.41 -15.89
CA ALA A 454 31.52 26.21 -16.54
C ALA A 454 32.58 26.67 -15.53
N PRO A 455 33.87 26.86 -15.93
CA PRO A 455 34.89 27.38 -15.05
C PRO A 455 34.48 28.68 -14.37
N GLY A 456 34.58 28.74 -13.04
CA GLY A 456 34.17 29.89 -12.22
C GLY A 456 32.69 30.02 -11.95
N ALA A 457 31.85 29.12 -12.47
CA ALA A 457 30.44 29.04 -12.12
C ALA A 457 30.23 28.19 -10.82
N ASP A 458 29.17 28.52 -10.07
CA ASP A 458 28.84 27.87 -8.81
C ASP A 458 27.33 27.56 -8.78
N PHE A 459 26.95 26.47 -8.14
CA PHE A 459 25.53 26.12 -7.88
C PHE A 459 24.79 27.20 -7.11
N ARG A 460 25.44 28.03 -6.30
CA ARG A 460 24.86 29.21 -5.65
C ARG A 460 24.24 30.22 -6.62
N GLN A 461 24.61 30.17 -7.90
CA GLN A 461 24.01 30.98 -8.95
C GLN A 461 22.73 30.35 -9.51
N THR A 462 22.35 29.18 -9.04
CA THR A 462 21.18 28.45 -9.52
C THR A 462 19.99 28.58 -8.56
N ARG A 463 18.82 28.38 -9.11
CA ARG A 463 17.57 28.21 -8.36
C ARG A 463 16.89 26.93 -8.80
N TYR A 464 16.03 26.39 -7.94
CA TYR A 464 15.33 25.14 -8.22
C TYR A 464 13.85 25.21 -7.89
N ARG A 465 13.07 24.34 -8.52
CA ARG A 465 11.69 24.02 -8.14
C ARG A 465 11.40 22.56 -8.43
N ILE A 466 10.31 22.06 -7.84
CA ILE A 466 9.82 20.70 -8.09
C ILE A 466 8.43 20.83 -8.69
N LEU A 467 8.21 20.27 -9.88
CA LEU A 467 6.93 20.31 -10.59
C LEU A 467 6.04 19.14 -10.16
N ASN A 468 4.74 19.34 -10.36
CA ASN A 468 3.65 18.38 -10.06
C ASN A 468 3.48 18.06 -8.56
N VAL A 469 4.13 18.79 -7.67
CA VAL A 469 3.83 18.76 -6.23
C VAL A 469 2.68 19.75 -5.96
N GLU A 470 1.68 19.35 -5.22
CA GLU A 470 0.56 20.21 -4.83
C GLU A 470 1.09 21.47 -4.13
N GLY A 471 0.68 22.65 -4.61
CA GLY A 471 1.22 23.92 -4.12
C GLY A 471 2.67 24.15 -4.58
N ALA A 472 3.03 23.76 -5.81
CA ALA A 472 4.38 23.86 -6.37
C ALA A 472 5.09 25.13 -5.87
N PRO A 473 6.17 25.00 -5.08
CA PRO A 473 6.80 26.14 -4.45
C PRO A 473 7.37 27.07 -5.54
N PRO A 474 7.42 28.39 -5.31
CA PRO A 474 8.15 29.28 -6.16
C PRO A 474 9.61 28.82 -6.24
N TRP A 475 10.33 29.30 -7.24
CA TRP A 475 11.77 29.07 -7.37
C TRP A 475 12.50 29.37 -6.05
N LYS A 476 13.30 28.44 -5.58
CA LYS A 476 14.14 28.56 -4.39
C LYS A 476 15.61 28.64 -4.78
N SER A 477 16.39 29.45 -4.08
CA SER A 477 17.84 29.41 -4.21
C SER A 477 18.40 28.10 -3.63
N LEU A 478 19.39 27.55 -4.28
CA LEU A 478 20.17 26.43 -3.73
C LEU A 478 21.06 27.00 -2.62
N GLN A 479 20.96 26.45 -1.42
CA GLN A 479 21.75 26.87 -0.27
C GLN A 479 23.03 26.05 -0.13
#